data_cf7f14c008a2ba6ad221654432984bcf
#
_entry.id   cf7f14c008a2ba6ad221654432984bcf
#
_cell.length_a   1.000
_cell.length_b   1.000
_cell.length_c   1.000
_cell.angle_alpha   90.00
_cell.angle_beta   90.00
_cell.angle_gamma   90.00
#
_symmetry.space_group_name_H-M   'P 1'
#
loop_
_entity.id
_entity.type
_entity.pdbx_description
1 polymer ?
#
loop_
_entity_poly.entity_id
_entity_poly.type
_entity_poly.pdbx_seq_one_letter_code
_entity_poly.pdbx_strand_id
1 'polypeptide(L)'
;VIECSQEVEIVGEVKQVIVIRKYYPDGKGGIKTLRRGKEIAQGCHASIAWLSEKVRHGSKLTKDEEAWIQGAFTKICVCVNSEEDLLEVYQKALDAGLTAKMITDAGRTEFDGIPTRTCLAIGPNKSEEIDKVTGELKLY
;
A
#
# COMPACT_ATOMS: atom_id res chain seq x y z
N VAL A 1 18.45 3.42 -14.20
CA VAL A 1 19.18 2.70 -13.16
C VAL A 1 20.35 3.55 -12.72
N ILE A 2 20.37 3.89 -11.47
CA ILE A 2 21.47 4.65 -10.89
C ILE A 2 22.59 3.65 -10.58
N GLU A 3 23.77 3.88 -11.14
CA GLU A 3 24.93 3.07 -10.79
C GLU A 3 25.27 3.24 -9.31
N CYS A 4 25.22 2.15 -8.57
CA CYS A 4 25.65 2.16 -7.19
C CYS A 4 27.16 2.25 -7.14
N SER A 5 27.68 3.10 -6.27
CA SER A 5 29.10 3.11 -5.95
C SER A 5 29.50 1.76 -5.33
N GLN A 6 30.80 1.48 -5.34
CA GLN A 6 31.40 0.16 -5.12
C GLN A 6 31.10 -0.55 -3.80
N GLU A 7 30.45 0.09 -2.86
CA GLU A 7 30.06 -0.53 -1.58
C GLU A 7 28.56 -0.78 -1.55
N VAL A 8 28.12 -1.78 -2.34
CA VAL A 8 26.73 -2.20 -2.30
C VAL A 8 26.55 -3.13 -1.13
N GLU A 9 25.91 -2.64 -0.09
CA GLU A 9 25.35 -3.53 0.92
C GLU A 9 24.25 -4.34 0.26
N ILE A 10 24.40 -5.67 0.28
CA ILE A 10 23.37 -6.55 -0.28
C ILE A 10 22.18 -6.53 0.66
N VAL A 11 21.21 -5.69 0.36
CA VAL A 11 19.86 -5.80 0.90
C VAL A 11 19.14 -6.82 0.04
N GLY A 12 18.50 -7.78 0.60
CA GLY A 12 17.68 -8.73 -0.14
C GLY A 12 16.63 -8.00 -0.98
N GLU A 13 15.88 -8.73 -1.76
CA GLU A 13 14.83 -8.19 -2.61
C GLU A 13 13.83 -7.39 -1.77
N VAL A 14 13.44 -6.22 -2.29
CA VAL A 14 12.49 -5.31 -1.65
C VAL A 14 11.35 -5.02 -2.62
N LYS A 15 10.17 -4.80 -2.08
CA LYS A 15 9.00 -4.44 -2.87
C LYS A 15 7.99 -3.64 -2.05
N GLN A 16 6.96 -3.17 -2.72
CA GLN A 16 5.77 -2.61 -2.10
C GLN A 16 4.56 -3.40 -2.59
N VAL A 17 3.61 -3.66 -1.72
CA VAL A 17 2.34 -4.28 -2.08
C VAL A 17 1.22 -3.29 -1.79
N ILE A 18 0.39 -3.04 -2.80
CA ILE A 18 -0.80 -2.21 -2.68
C ILE A 18 -1.99 -3.16 -2.52
N VAL A 19 -2.78 -2.96 -1.47
CA VAL A 19 -3.95 -3.78 -1.18
C VAL A 19 -5.20 -2.95 -1.43
N ILE A 20 -5.98 -3.34 -2.43
CA ILE A 20 -7.20 -2.63 -2.84
C ILE A 20 -8.42 -3.31 -2.23
N ARG A 21 -9.28 -2.53 -1.61
CA ARG A 21 -10.62 -2.98 -1.23
C ARG A 21 -11.52 -2.94 -2.46
N LYS A 22 -12.15 -4.07 -2.80
CA LYS A 22 -12.96 -4.18 -4.03
C LYS A 22 -14.38 -3.69 -3.84
N TYR A 23 -15.01 -3.98 -2.71
CA TYR A 23 -16.44 -3.79 -2.55
C TYR A 23 -16.78 -2.85 -1.41
N TYR A 24 -17.85 -2.10 -1.62
CA TYR A 24 -18.36 -1.10 -0.70
C TYR A 24 -19.87 -1.24 -0.56
N PRO A 25 -20.45 -0.91 0.61
CA PRO A 25 -21.89 -0.81 0.71
C PRO A 25 -22.42 0.26 -0.25
N ASP A 26 -23.55 -0.03 -0.91
CA ASP A 26 -24.18 0.94 -1.84
C ASP A 26 -25.22 1.84 -1.14
N GLY A 27 -25.42 1.65 0.16
CA GLY A 27 -26.43 2.38 0.93
C GLY A 27 -27.86 1.87 0.74
N LYS A 28 -28.06 0.78 -0.02
CA LYS A 28 -29.37 0.22 -0.39
C LYS A 28 -29.46 -1.27 -0.10
N GLY A 29 -28.60 -1.78 0.78
CA GLY A 29 -28.54 -3.20 1.12
C GLY A 29 -27.71 -4.05 0.17
N GLY A 30 -27.07 -3.46 -0.85
CA GLY A 30 -26.21 -4.13 -1.80
C GLY A 30 -24.77 -3.66 -1.71
N ILE A 31 -24.00 -4.00 -2.73
CA ILE A 31 -22.59 -3.63 -2.85
C ILE A 31 -22.34 -2.86 -4.14
N LYS A 32 -21.30 -2.01 -4.12
CA LYS A 32 -20.80 -1.31 -5.29
C LYS A 32 -19.28 -1.41 -5.37
N THR A 33 -18.75 -1.12 -6.55
CA THR A 33 -17.31 -1.00 -6.80
C THR A 33 -16.99 0.43 -7.15
N LEU A 34 -15.71 0.80 -7.03
CA LEU A 34 -15.25 2.10 -7.51
C LEU A 34 -14.96 2.06 -9.00
N ARG A 35 -15.04 3.21 -9.64
CA ARG A 35 -14.57 3.35 -11.03
C ARG A 35 -13.07 3.05 -11.07
N ARG A 36 -12.63 2.50 -12.19
CA ARG A 36 -11.22 2.13 -12.39
C ARG A 36 -10.27 3.31 -12.12
N GLY A 37 -10.57 4.49 -12.65
CA GLY A 37 -9.74 5.68 -12.43
C GLY A 37 -9.63 6.06 -10.96
N LYS A 38 -10.71 5.94 -10.20
CA LYS A 38 -10.70 6.21 -8.76
C LYS A 38 -9.81 5.22 -8.01
N GLU A 39 -9.89 3.93 -8.36
CA GLU A 39 -9.03 2.92 -7.75
C GLU A 39 -7.55 3.18 -8.03
N ILE A 40 -7.23 3.56 -9.26
CA ILE A 40 -5.85 3.90 -9.63
C ILE A 40 -5.34 5.07 -8.80
N ALA A 41 -6.13 6.14 -8.68
CA ALA A 41 -5.76 7.30 -7.87
C ALA A 41 -5.56 6.92 -6.40
N GLN A 42 -6.43 6.10 -5.83
CA GLN A 42 -6.30 5.62 -4.45
C GLN A 42 -5.03 4.80 -4.26
N GLY A 43 -4.72 3.91 -5.20
CA GLY A 43 -3.47 3.13 -5.18
C GLY A 43 -2.23 4.00 -5.23
N CYS A 44 -2.25 5.06 -6.04
CA CYS A 44 -1.16 6.03 -6.10
C CYS A 44 -0.97 6.77 -4.77
N HIS A 45 -2.07 7.17 -4.12
CA HIS A 45 -2.00 7.77 -2.79
C HIS A 45 -1.32 6.82 -1.79
N ALA A 46 -1.73 5.56 -1.77
CA ALA A 46 -1.17 4.57 -0.87
C ALA A 46 0.33 4.35 -1.13
N SER A 47 0.71 4.25 -2.39
CA SER A 47 2.09 3.98 -2.77
C SER A 47 3.06 5.06 -2.32
N ILE A 48 2.65 6.32 -2.31
CA ILE A 48 3.54 7.44 -1.99
C ILE A 48 3.37 7.98 -0.57
N ALA A 49 2.37 7.53 0.18
CA ALA A 49 2.06 8.09 1.50
C ALA A 49 3.24 8.04 2.48
N TRP A 50 3.94 6.93 2.54
CA TRP A 50 5.12 6.78 3.41
C TRP A 50 6.22 7.80 3.07
N LEU A 51 6.46 8.02 1.79
CA LEU A 51 7.49 8.95 1.32
C LEU A 51 7.08 10.40 1.60
N SER A 52 5.82 10.72 1.35
CA SER A 52 5.23 12.02 1.65
C SER A 52 5.40 12.38 3.13
N GLU A 53 5.16 11.43 4.04
CA GLU A 53 5.39 11.66 5.47
C GLU A 53 6.86 11.93 5.77
N LYS A 54 7.75 11.13 5.20
CA LYS A 54 9.19 11.31 5.43
C LYS A 54 9.68 12.67 4.94
N VAL A 55 9.21 13.10 3.78
CA VAL A 55 9.56 14.41 3.24
C VAL A 55 9.05 15.52 4.17
N ARG A 56 7.80 15.45 4.61
CA ARG A 56 7.23 16.45 5.51
C ARG A 56 7.94 16.56 6.84
N HIS A 57 8.43 15.44 7.37
CA HIS A 57 9.09 15.40 8.68
C HIS A 57 10.61 15.44 8.61
N GLY A 58 11.19 15.50 7.40
CA GLY A 58 12.63 15.50 7.22
C GLY A 58 13.31 14.20 7.68
N SER A 59 12.58 13.09 7.67
CA SER A 59 13.08 11.80 8.13
C SER A 59 13.97 11.15 7.07
N LYS A 60 15.00 10.41 7.54
CA LYS A 60 15.87 9.67 6.65
C LYS A 60 15.18 8.41 6.12
N LEU A 61 15.56 8.03 4.91
CA LEU A 61 15.11 6.77 4.33
C LEU A 61 15.83 5.60 5.02
N THR A 62 15.12 4.49 5.17
CA THR A 62 15.75 3.23 5.59
C THR A 62 16.53 2.64 4.42
N LYS A 63 17.37 1.63 4.70
CA LYS A 63 18.11 0.92 3.65
C LYS A 63 17.18 0.23 2.65
N ASP A 64 16.12 -0.37 3.13
CA ASP A 64 15.12 -1.03 2.27
C ASP A 64 14.42 -0.02 1.37
N GLU A 65 14.07 1.15 1.92
CA GLU A 65 13.45 2.23 1.15
C GLU A 65 14.39 2.76 0.07
N GLU A 66 15.66 2.99 0.41
CA GLU A 66 16.66 3.42 -0.57
C GLU A 66 16.86 2.37 -1.66
N ALA A 67 16.97 1.11 -1.29
CA ALA A 67 17.14 0.02 -2.24
C ALA A 67 15.95 -0.07 -3.21
N TRP A 68 14.74 0.16 -2.71
CA TRP A 68 13.54 0.14 -3.53
C TRP A 68 13.50 1.30 -4.52
N ILE A 69 13.80 2.51 -4.06
CA ILE A 69 13.82 3.71 -4.92
C ILE A 69 14.89 3.60 -6.00
N GLN A 70 16.07 3.12 -5.66
CA GLN A 70 17.21 3.03 -6.57
C GLN A 70 17.18 1.78 -7.45
N GLY A 71 16.40 0.78 -7.07
CA GLY A 71 16.31 -0.49 -7.76
C GLY A 71 15.16 -0.58 -8.74
N ALA A 72 14.51 -1.74 -8.78
CA ALA A 72 13.43 -2.02 -9.73
C ALA A 72 12.11 -1.31 -9.39
N PHE A 73 12.01 -0.71 -8.23
CA PHE A 73 10.80 0.03 -7.83
C PHE A 73 9.54 -0.83 -7.83
N THR A 74 9.69 -2.08 -7.48
CA THR A 74 8.69 -3.15 -7.62
C THR A 74 7.44 -2.87 -6.81
N LYS A 75 6.29 -2.95 -7.46
CA LYS A 75 4.97 -2.83 -6.85
C LYS A 75 4.10 -3.98 -7.33
N ILE A 76 3.34 -4.54 -6.41
CA ILE A 76 2.36 -5.59 -6.72
C ILE A 76 1.02 -5.14 -6.15
N CYS A 77 -0.04 -5.30 -6.92
CA CYS A 77 -1.38 -4.95 -6.48
C CYS A 77 -2.19 -6.22 -6.22
N VAL A 78 -2.71 -6.32 -5.00
CA VAL A 78 -3.59 -7.40 -4.56
C VAL A 78 -4.91 -6.81 -4.09
N CYS A 79 -5.89 -7.64 -3.80
CA CYS A 79 -7.19 -7.15 -3.37
C CYS A 79 -7.76 -7.93 -2.20
N VAL A 80 -8.66 -7.26 -1.48
CA VAL A 80 -9.52 -7.83 -0.46
C VAL A 80 -10.96 -7.42 -0.74
N ASN A 81 -11.93 -8.07 -0.11
CA ASN A 81 -13.34 -7.87 -0.45
C ASN A 81 -14.07 -6.88 0.47
N SER A 82 -13.55 -6.60 1.64
CA SER A 82 -14.28 -5.80 2.64
C SER A 82 -13.36 -4.88 3.42
N GLU A 83 -13.97 -3.95 4.17
CA GLU A 83 -13.24 -3.12 5.11
C GLU A 83 -12.58 -3.96 6.21
N GLU A 84 -13.28 -4.96 6.71
CA GLU A 84 -12.77 -5.84 7.77
C GLU A 84 -11.51 -6.57 7.31
N ASP A 85 -11.53 -7.09 6.08
CA ASP A 85 -10.36 -7.76 5.50
C ASP A 85 -9.20 -6.79 5.32
N LEU A 86 -9.48 -5.57 4.88
CA LEU A 86 -8.47 -4.54 4.72
C LEU A 86 -7.81 -4.18 6.06
N LEU A 87 -8.62 -4.00 7.10
CA LEU A 87 -8.14 -3.71 8.46
C LEU A 87 -7.32 -4.86 9.04
N GLU A 88 -7.71 -6.10 8.77
CA GLU A 88 -6.97 -7.28 9.20
C GLU A 88 -5.56 -7.32 8.60
N VAL A 89 -5.46 -7.09 7.29
CA VAL A 89 -4.16 -7.02 6.60
C VAL A 89 -3.30 -5.89 7.16
N TYR A 90 -3.91 -4.73 7.38
CA TYR A 90 -3.23 -3.57 7.97
C TYR A 90 -2.64 -3.91 9.33
N GLN A 91 -3.44 -4.51 10.21
CA GLN A 91 -3.00 -4.87 11.56
C GLN A 91 -1.87 -5.90 11.52
N LYS A 92 -1.99 -6.91 10.67
CA LYS A 92 -0.92 -7.92 10.48
C LYS A 92 0.39 -7.27 10.04
N ALA A 93 0.33 -6.31 9.14
CA ALA A 93 1.52 -5.61 8.67
C ALA A 93 2.16 -4.81 9.80
N LEU A 94 1.37 -4.10 10.59
CA LEU A 94 1.87 -3.34 11.74
C LEU A 94 2.49 -4.26 12.79
N ASP A 95 1.85 -5.38 13.10
CA ASP A 95 2.33 -6.37 14.06
C ASP A 95 3.66 -7.00 13.61
N ALA A 96 3.86 -7.12 12.31
CA ALA A 96 5.11 -7.61 11.73
C ALA A 96 6.22 -6.56 11.65
N GLY A 97 5.95 -5.33 12.10
CA GLY A 97 6.93 -4.23 12.05
C GLY A 97 7.14 -3.65 10.67
N LEU A 98 6.23 -3.88 9.73
CA LEU A 98 6.33 -3.37 8.37
C LEU A 98 5.78 -1.95 8.27
N THR A 99 6.26 -1.23 7.25
CA THR A 99 5.67 0.06 6.88
C THR A 99 4.30 -0.21 6.26
N ALA A 100 3.25 0.36 6.82
CA ALA A 100 1.90 0.22 6.28
C ALA A 100 1.17 1.55 6.37
N LYS A 101 0.57 1.98 5.26
CA LYS A 101 -0.15 3.26 5.17
C LYS A 101 -1.54 3.02 4.63
N MET A 102 -2.53 3.30 5.48
CA MET A 102 -3.96 3.20 5.14
C MET A 102 -4.43 4.50 4.50
N ILE A 103 -5.21 4.39 3.43
CA ILE A 103 -5.84 5.54 2.79
C ILE A 103 -7.32 5.58 3.15
N THR A 104 -7.73 6.73 3.68
CA THR A 104 -9.14 7.02 3.92
C THR A 104 -9.55 8.14 2.98
N ASP A 105 -10.44 7.81 2.04
CA ASP A 105 -11.02 8.81 1.14
C ASP A 105 -12.00 9.70 1.91
N ALA A 106 -12.02 11.00 1.61
CA ALA A 106 -12.95 11.93 2.28
C ALA A 106 -14.42 11.68 1.94
N GLY A 107 -14.70 10.90 0.91
CA GLY A 107 -16.05 10.52 0.52
C GLY A 107 -16.79 11.53 -0.34
N ARG A 108 -16.12 12.57 -0.81
CA ARG A 108 -16.77 13.70 -1.50
C ARG A 108 -17.39 13.35 -2.84
N THR A 109 -16.86 12.34 -3.53
CA THR A 109 -17.30 12.01 -4.89
C THR A 109 -18.12 10.73 -4.98
N GLU A 110 -17.80 9.71 -4.21
CA GLU A 110 -18.39 8.38 -4.40
C GLU A 110 -19.00 7.76 -3.14
N PHE A 111 -18.83 8.41 -1.98
CA PHE A 111 -19.26 7.84 -0.69
C PHE A 111 -20.18 8.76 0.10
N ASP A 112 -20.92 9.63 -0.58
CA ASP A 112 -21.94 10.51 0.02
C ASP A 112 -21.42 11.33 1.21
N GLY A 113 -20.18 11.81 1.13
CA GLY A 113 -19.54 12.58 2.18
C GLY A 113 -19.03 11.75 3.36
N ILE A 114 -19.09 10.42 3.28
CA ILE A 114 -18.67 9.53 4.36
C ILE A 114 -17.19 9.15 4.17
N PRO A 115 -16.30 9.47 5.11
CA PRO A 115 -14.91 9.02 5.04
C PRO A 115 -14.84 7.49 4.95
N THR A 116 -14.11 6.98 3.97
CA THR A 116 -14.13 5.56 3.63
C THR A 116 -12.71 5.03 3.40
N ARG A 117 -12.35 3.94 4.07
CA ARG A 117 -11.09 3.26 3.84
C ARG A 117 -11.14 2.52 2.50
N THR A 118 -10.18 2.80 1.63
CA THR A 118 -10.19 2.30 0.25
C THR A 118 -9.06 1.35 -0.07
N CYS A 119 -7.88 1.60 0.45
CA CYS A 119 -6.71 0.78 0.18
C CYS A 119 -5.62 1.04 1.21
N LEU A 120 -4.58 0.22 1.14
CA LEU A 120 -3.37 0.47 1.90
C LEU A 120 -2.15 0.04 1.08
N ALA A 121 -0.98 0.52 1.45
CA ALA A 121 0.27 0.02 0.91
C ALA A 121 1.16 -0.49 2.03
N ILE A 122 1.82 -1.61 1.77
CA ILE A 122 2.78 -2.22 2.67
C ILE A 122 4.14 -2.16 2.00
N GLY A 123 5.12 -1.60 2.68
CA GLY A 123 6.45 -1.39 2.15
C GLY A 123 6.69 0.04 1.69
N PRO A 124 7.92 0.33 1.19
CA PRO A 124 8.97 -0.65 0.83
C PRO A 124 9.57 -1.39 2.03
N ASN A 125 9.59 -2.69 1.95
CA ASN A 125 10.22 -3.58 2.92
C ASN A 125 10.77 -4.81 2.19
N LYS A 126 11.41 -5.70 2.90
CA LYS A 126 11.89 -6.96 2.32
C LYS A 126 10.72 -7.80 1.81
N SER A 127 10.85 -8.29 0.59
CA SER A 127 9.79 -9.04 -0.09
C SER A 127 9.32 -10.24 0.72
N GLU A 128 10.24 -11.00 1.30
CA GLU A 128 9.89 -12.18 2.10
C GLU A 128 9.09 -11.84 3.35
N GLU A 129 9.35 -10.67 3.97
CA GLU A 129 8.59 -10.23 5.14
C GLU A 129 7.18 -9.79 4.76
N ILE A 130 7.04 -9.10 3.63
CA ILE A 130 5.73 -8.71 3.11
C ILE A 130 4.92 -9.93 2.70
N ASP A 131 5.55 -10.94 2.11
CA ASP A 131 4.88 -12.17 1.69
C ASP A 131 4.21 -12.91 2.84
N LYS A 132 4.74 -12.83 4.03
CA LYS A 132 4.12 -13.42 5.23
C LYS A 132 2.75 -12.81 5.52
N VAL A 133 2.51 -11.59 5.08
CA VAL A 133 1.25 -10.85 5.30
C VAL A 133 0.33 -10.94 4.09
N THR A 134 0.86 -10.79 2.87
CA THR A 134 0.07 -10.64 1.66
C THR A 134 0.19 -11.79 0.66
N GLY A 135 1.05 -12.79 0.93
CA GLY A 135 1.37 -13.82 -0.05
C GLY A 135 0.19 -14.67 -0.51
N GLU A 136 -0.87 -14.77 0.27
CA GLU A 136 -2.07 -15.54 -0.06
C GLU A 136 -3.20 -14.70 -0.66
N LEU A 137 -3.03 -13.37 -0.73
CA LEU A 137 -4.04 -12.51 -1.29
C LEU A 137 -4.06 -12.59 -2.82
N LYS A 138 -5.25 -12.47 -3.40
CA LYS A 138 -5.43 -12.50 -4.85
C LYS A 138 -4.81 -11.27 -5.51
N LEU A 139 -4.15 -11.50 -6.64
CA LEU A 139 -3.78 -10.41 -7.53
C LEU A 139 -5.03 -9.70 -8.03
N TYR A 140 -4.94 -8.39 -8.12
CA TYR A 140 -6.06 -7.57 -8.56
C TYR A 140 -6.01 -7.26 -10.05
#